data_284e2eb41746c36e1c4b37cc9efba64b
#
_entry.id   284e2eb41746c36e1c4b37cc9efba64b
#
_cell.length_a   1.000
_cell.length_b   1.000
_cell.length_c   1.000
_cell.angle_alpha   90.00
_cell.angle_beta   90.00
_cell.angle_gamma   90.00
#
_symmetry.space_group_name_H-M   'P 1'
#
loop_
_entity.id
_entity.type
_entity.pdbx_description
1 polymer ?
#
loop_
_entity_poly.entity_id
_entity_poly.type
_entity_poly.pdbx_seq_one_letter_code
_entity_poly.pdbx_strand_id
1 'polypeptide(L)'
;MIEKIYRTYLEIKSLNDLNEVKRPTEDYSINLVDPIDFQLNKFFYKQIGKKYFWKDRLEWSNQTWIEYVSDEKLSTYVLKNNEEIVGYFELLFHKTKEEAEIAYFGILEDYFGKNLGGYLLSQAIKKAFELDINRVWLHTCSLDHKNALKNYLSRGMTIFKSEILKTKIA
;
A
#
# COMPACT_ATOMS: atom_id res chain seq x y z
N MET A 1 -23.66 11.69 9.24
CA MET A 1 -23.48 12.62 8.10
C MET A 1 -23.01 11.81 6.89
N ILE A 2 -23.54 12.12 5.71
CA ILE A 2 -23.08 11.48 4.47
C ILE A 2 -22.09 12.44 3.82
N GLU A 3 -20.87 11.96 3.56
CA GLU A 3 -19.83 12.76 2.92
C GLU A 3 -19.49 12.17 1.55
N LYS A 4 -19.17 13.05 0.61
CA LYS A 4 -18.66 12.64 -0.70
C LYS A 4 -17.16 12.36 -0.58
N ILE A 5 -16.75 11.19 -1.01
CA ILE A 5 -15.35 10.80 -1.07
C ILE A 5 -14.94 10.70 -2.54
N TYR A 6 -13.82 11.32 -2.86
CA TYR A 6 -13.24 11.23 -4.20
C TYR A 6 -12.19 10.13 -4.19
N ARG A 7 -12.41 9.10 -5.02
CA ARG A 7 -11.45 8.01 -5.22
C ARG A 7 -10.74 8.18 -6.54
N THR A 8 -9.42 8.07 -6.51
CA THR A 8 -8.55 8.21 -7.67
C THR A 8 -7.77 6.92 -7.87
N TYR A 9 -7.77 6.40 -9.08
CA TYR A 9 -7.02 5.21 -9.48
C TYR A 9 -5.81 5.63 -10.28
N LEU A 10 -4.64 5.08 -9.93
CA LEU A 10 -3.37 5.38 -10.58
C LEU A 10 -2.69 4.09 -11.02
N GLU A 11 -1.90 4.18 -12.09
CA GLU A 11 -1.15 3.06 -12.63
C GLU A 11 0.25 3.47 -13.07
N ILE A 12 1.13 2.48 -13.15
CA ILE A 12 2.43 2.57 -13.81
C ILE A 12 2.62 1.31 -14.63
N LYS A 13 3.05 1.45 -15.89
CA LYS A 13 3.11 0.35 -16.86
C LYS A 13 4.51 -0.15 -17.16
N SER A 14 5.55 0.56 -16.68
CA SER A 14 6.94 0.18 -16.90
C SER A 14 7.82 0.69 -15.77
N LEU A 15 8.82 -0.10 -15.39
CA LEU A 15 9.87 0.37 -14.48
C LEU A 15 10.63 1.58 -15.02
N ASN A 16 10.67 1.77 -16.34
CA ASN A 16 11.29 2.93 -16.95
C ASN A 16 10.60 4.24 -16.57
N ASP A 17 9.33 4.19 -16.18
CA ASP A 17 8.54 5.36 -15.77
C ASP A 17 8.71 5.66 -14.27
N LEU A 18 9.35 4.76 -13.51
CA LEU A 18 9.53 4.93 -12.08
C LEU A 18 10.57 6.01 -11.78
N ASN A 19 10.15 7.05 -11.07
CA ASN A 19 11.04 8.00 -10.42
C ASN A 19 11.37 7.50 -9.02
N GLU A 20 12.44 6.73 -8.91
CA GLU A 20 12.80 6.00 -7.70
C GLU A 20 13.32 6.93 -6.60
N VAL A 21 12.84 6.72 -5.38
CA VAL A 21 13.48 7.19 -4.16
C VAL A 21 14.31 6.04 -3.59
N LYS A 22 15.61 6.25 -3.46
CA LYS A 22 16.55 5.24 -2.96
C LYS A 22 16.44 5.06 -1.45
N ARG A 23 16.96 3.94 -0.96
CA ARG A 23 17.05 3.66 0.46
C ARG A 23 17.81 4.79 1.19
N PRO A 24 17.24 5.40 2.24
CA PRO A 24 17.87 6.53 2.92
C PRO A 24 19.19 6.18 3.60
N THR A 25 19.21 5.07 4.34
CA THR A 25 20.40 4.54 5.02
C THR A 25 20.35 3.01 5.04
N GLU A 26 21.47 2.38 5.43
CA GLU A 26 21.55 0.92 5.55
C GLU A 26 20.70 0.34 6.66
N ASP A 27 20.25 1.16 7.62
CA ASP A 27 19.41 0.74 8.74
C ASP A 27 17.99 0.31 8.28
N TYR A 28 17.55 0.79 7.11
CA TYR A 28 16.25 0.46 6.55
C TYR A 28 16.31 -0.78 5.68
N SER A 29 15.36 -1.67 5.86
CA SER A 29 15.20 -2.89 5.05
C SER A 29 13.74 -3.14 4.71
N ILE A 30 13.49 -3.73 3.54
CA ILE A 30 12.16 -4.17 3.12
C ILE A 30 12.25 -5.64 2.79
N ASN A 31 11.46 -6.46 3.47
CA ASN A 31 11.47 -7.90 3.33
C ASN A 31 10.07 -8.48 3.23
N LEU A 32 9.96 -9.56 2.47
CA LEU A 32 8.74 -10.37 2.44
C LEU A 32 8.48 -10.94 3.84
N VAL A 33 7.23 -10.87 4.27
CA VAL A 33 6.78 -11.49 5.53
C VAL A 33 6.57 -12.98 5.28
N ASP A 34 7.59 -13.78 5.64
CA ASP A 34 7.59 -15.24 5.48
C ASP A 34 8.24 -15.89 6.71
N PRO A 35 7.52 -16.75 7.46
CA PRO A 35 6.13 -17.17 7.22
C PRO A 35 5.11 -16.04 7.39
N ILE A 36 3.92 -16.26 6.81
CA ILE A 36 2.84 -15.29 6.92
C ILE A 36 2.51 -14.97 8.39
N ASP A 37 2.20 -13.71 8.66
CA ASP A 37 1.83 -13.24 9.99
C ASP A 37 0.64 -12.28 9.88
N PHE A 38 -0.57 -12.82 10.00
CA PHE A 38 -1.78 -12.01 9.88
C PHE A 38 -1.88 -10.92 10.96
N GLN A 39 -1.28 -11.14 12.13
CA GLN A 39 -1.31 -10.15 13.21
C GLN A 39 -0.53 -8.90 12.82
N LEU A 40 0.52 -9.04 12.04
CA LEU A 40 1.29 -7.91 11.51
C LEU A 40 0.45 -7.08 10.54
N ASN A 41 -0.23 -7.73 9.58
CA ASN A 41 -1.15 -7.04 8.66
C ASN A 41 -2.27 -6.32 9.42
N LYS A 42 -2.88 -7.00 10.39
CA LYS A 42 -3.95 -6.45 11.22
C LYS A 42 -3.46 -5.24 12.05
N PHE A 43 -2.26 -5.33 12.61
CA PHE A 43 -1.64 -4.24 13.36
C PHE A 43 -1.47 -3.00 12.47
N PHE A 44 -0.82 -3.13 11.32
CA PHE A 44 -0.61 -2.02 10.41
C PHE A 44 -1.92 -1.41 9.91
N TYR A 45 -2.88 -2.27 9.54
CA TYR A 45 -4.20 -1.81 9.10
C TYR A 45 -4.86 -0.91 10.15
N LYS A 46 -4.86 -1.34 11.41
CA LYS A 46 -5.46 -0.58 12.51
C LYS A 46 -4.67 0.68 12.84
N GLN A 47 -3.35 0.59 12.96
CA GLN A 47 -2.52 1.71 13.39
C GLN A 47 -2.43 2.81 12.33
N ILE A 48 -2.26 2.46 11.09
CA ILE A 48 -2.20 3.42 9.99
C ILE A 48 -3.60 3.91 9.64
N GLY A 49 -4.54 2.99 9.50
CA GLY A 49 -5.87 3.27 8.98
C GLY A 49 -6.78 4.09 9.86
N LYS A 50 -6.55 4.14 11.18
CA LYS A 50 -7.43 4.85 12.13
C LYS A 50 -7.60 6.34 11.81
N LYS A 51 -6.60 6.98 11.20
CA LYS A 51 -6.65 8.39 10.80
C LYS A 51 -7.27 8.60 9.43
N TYR A 52 -7.33 7.56 8.60
CA TYR A 52 -7.75 7.66 7.20
C TYR A 52 -9.05 6.93 6.91
N PHE A 53 -9.78 6.57 7.98
CA PHE A 53 -11.08 5.89 7.90
C PHE A 53 -11.02 4.53 7.15
N TRP A 54 -9.94 3.79 7.34
CA TRP A 54 -9.85 2.42 6.89
C TRP A 54 -10.76 1.56 7.77
N LYS A 55 -11.94 1.25 7.31
CA LYS A 55 -12.97 0.56 8.11
C LYS A 55 -13.38 -0.80 7.57
N ASP A 56 -13.06 -1.10 6.33
CA ASP A 56 -13.57 -2.29 5.63
C ASP A 56 -13.18 -3.61 6.31
N ARG A 57 -12.07 -3.63 7.01
CA ARG A 57 -11.55 -4.83 7.67
C ARG A 57 -11.63 -4.80 9.19
N LEU A 58 -12.20 -3.76 9.80
CA LEU A 58 -12.28 -3.65 11.26
C LEU A 58 -13.11 -4.79 11.89
N GLU A 59 -14.13 -5.26 11.18
CA GLU A 59 -15.02 -6.34 11.63
C GLU A 59 -14.51 -7.74 11.24
N TRP A 60 -13.36 -7.84 10.60
CA TRP A 60 -12.80 -9.13 10.21
C TRP A 60 -12.45 -9.97 11.44
N SER A 61 -12.87 -11.24 11.43
CA SER A 61 -12.41 -12.23 12.40
C SER A 61 -10.94 -12.60 12.13
N ASN A 62 -10.29 -13.22 13.11
CA ASN A 62 -8.95 -13.77 12.90
C ASN A 62 -8.91 -14.77 11.75
N GLN A 63 -9.94 -15.59 11.61
CA GLN A 63 -10.05 -16.55 10.52
C GLN A 63 -10.08 -15.85 9.16
N THR A 64 -10.84 -14.78 9.02
CA THR A 64 -10.89 -13.99 7.78
C THR A 64 -9.51 -13.36 7.47
N TRP A 65 -8.81 -12.84 8.48
CA TRP A 65 -7.45 -12.34 8.31
C TRP A 65 -6.48 -13.43 7.85
N ILE A 66 -6.54 -14.62 8.45
CA ILE A 66 -5.68 -15.75 8.09
C ILE A 66 -5.93 -16.17 6.64
N GLU A 67 -7.19 -16.31 6.24
CA GLU A 67 -7.56 -16.68 4.87
C GLU A 67 -7.05 -15.65 3.86
N TYR A 68 -7.17 -14.37 4.18
CA TYR A 68 -6.69 -13.30 3.31
C TYR A 68 -5.17 -13.33 3.14
N VAL A 69 -4.41 -13.40 4.23
CA VAL A 69 -2.93 -13.37 4.14
C VAL A 69 -2.34 -14.68 3.64
N SER A 70 -3.10 -15.77 3.72
CA SER A 70 -2.68 -17.10 3.23
C SER A 70 -2.95 -17.29 1.75
N ASP A 71 -3.70 -16.38 1.12
CA ASP A 71 -3.96 -16.46 -0.32
C ASP A 71 -2.63 -16.31 -1.08
N GLU A 72 -2.35 -17.26 -1.99
CA GLU A 72 -1.12 -17.26 -2.78
C GLU A 72 -0.95 -16.01 -3.66
N LYS A 73 -2.05 -15.28 -3.92
CA LYS A 73 -2.04 -14.02 -4.67
C LYS A 73 -1.49 -12.85 -3.85
N LEU A 74 -1.50 -12.97 -2.52
CA LEU A 74 -1.08 -11.88 -1.64
C LEU A 74 0.36 -12.05 -1.21
N SER A 75 1.12 -10.97 -1.31
CA SER A 75 2.46 -10.84 -0.71
C SER A 75 2.48 -9.62 0.19
N THR A 76 2.91 -9.79 1.43
CA THR A 76 3.08 -8.71 2.40
C THR A 76 4.55 -8.43 2.59
N TYR A 77 4.94 -7.16 2.49
CA TYR A 77 6.30 -6.69 2.73
C TYR A 77 6.32 -5.71 3.90
N VAL A 78 7.31 -5.84 4.76
CA VAL A 78 7.49 -4.97 5.90
C VAL A 78 8.76 -4.13 5.75
N LEU A 79 8.62 -2.83 6.00
CA LEU A 79 9.74 -1.90 6.14
C LEU A 79 10.13 -1.84 7.60
N LYS A 80 11.42 -2.05 7.87
CA LYS A 80 12.01 -1.93 9.21
C LYS A 80 13.13 -0.91 9.23
N ASN A 81 13.31 -0.28 10.37
CA ASN A 81 14.52 0.43 10.76
C ASN A 81 15.23 -0.43 11.80
N ASN A 82 16.33 -1.09 11.42
CA ASN A 82 16.91 -2.19 12.20
C ASN A 82 15.81 -3.22 12.55
N GLU A 83 15.51 -3.43 13.82
CA GLU A 83 14.46 -4.37 14.26
C GLU A 83 13.07 -3.73 14.41
N GLU A 84 12.97 -2.40 14.31
CA GLU A 84 11.69 -1.70 14.48
C GLU A 84 10.88 -1.71 13.21
N ILE A 85 9.59 -2.06 13.32
CA ILE A 85 8.65 -1.97 12.20
C ILE A 85 8.29 -0.51 11.93
N VAL A 86 8.27 -0.13 10.66
CA VAL A 86 8.08 1.26 10.22
C VAL A 86 6.88 1.42 9.31
N GLY A 87 6.66 0.45 8.44
CA GLY A 87 5.61 0.49 7.45
C GLY A 87 5.46 -0.82 6.71
N TYR A 88 4.52 -0.85 5.77
CA TYR A 88 4.23 -2.07 5.02
C TYR A 88 3.55 -1.77 3.69
N PHE A 89 3.51 -2.78 2.85
CA PHE A 89 2.58 -2.81 1.73
C PHE A 89 2.12 -4.24 1.45
N GLU A 90 0.94 -4.34 0.87
CA GLU A 90 0.35 -5.59 0.39
C GLU A 90 0.24 -5.54 -1.13
N LEU A 91 0.78 -6.56 -1.80
CA LEU A 91 0.64 -6.74 -3.24
C LEU A 91 -0.33 -7.88 -3.53
N LEU A 92 -1.34 -7.61 -4.36
CA LEU A 92 -2.23 -8.61 -4.91
C LEU A 92 -1.88 -8.86 -6.38
N PHE A 93 -1.54 -10.11 -6.69
CA PHE A 93 -1.24 -10.53 -8.06
C PHE A 93 -2.49 -11.05 -8.75
N HIS A 94 -2.99 -10.30 -9.73
CA HIS A 94 -4.13 -10.67 -10.58
C HIS A 94 -3.62 -11.33 -11.86
N LYS A 95 -3.31 -12.62 -11.77
CA LYS A 95 -2.62 -13.40 -12.82
C LYS A 95 -3.33 -13.36 -14.18
N THR A 96 -4.65 -13.51 -14.19
CA THR A 96 -5.43 -13.54 -15.44
C THR A 96 -5.43 -12.21 -16.19
N LYS A 97 -5.25 -11.10 -15.46
CA LYS A 97 -5.15 -9.76 -16.00
C LYS A 97 -3.70 -9.30 -16.19
N GLU A 98 -2.74 -10.10 -15.76
CA GLU A 98 -1.31 -9.77 -15.79
C GLU A 98 -1.02 -8.41 -15.14
N GLU A 99 -1.59 -8.19 -13.95
CA GLU A 99 -1.42 -6.95 -13.20
C GLU A 99 -1.24 -7.21 -11.70
N ALA A 100 -0.61 -6.25 -11.01
CA ALA A 100 -0.49 -6.24 -9.56
C ALA A 100 -1.16 -5.00 -8.99
N GLU A 101 -1.87 -5.19 -7.90
CA GLU A 101 -2.49 -4.13 -7.13
C GLU A 101 -1.70 -3.90 -5.84
N ILE A 102 -1.34 -2.65 -5.56
CA ILE A 102 -0.90 -2.27 -4.21
C ILE A 102 -2.18 -2.06 -3.40
N ALA A 103 -2.57 -3.11 -2.66
CA ALA A 103 -3.86 -3.14 -1.97
C ALA A 103 -3.89 -2.25 -0.74
N TYR A 104 -2.83 -2.29 0.06
CA TYR A 104 -2.63 -1.41 1.21
C TYR A 104 -1.17 -1.01 1.29
N PHE A 105 -0.96 0.19 1.82
CA PHE A 105 0.34 0.83 1.83
C PHE A 105 0.36 1.91 2.90
N GLY A 106 1.39 1.95 3.71
CA GLY A 106 1.51 3.04 4.67
C GLY A 106 2.73 2.97 5.56
N ILE A 107 2.97 4.10 6.20
CA ILE A 107 4.05 4.34 7.17
C ILE A 107 3.41 4.67 8.52
N LEU A 108 3.98 4.14 9.61
CA LEU A 108 3.59 4.51 10.96
C LEU A 108 3.90 5.99 11.22
N GLU A 109 3.04 6.66 11.96
CA GLU A 109 3.10 8.11 12.19
C GLU A 109 4.45 8.59 12.73
N ASP A 110 5.04 7.83 13.65
CA ASP A 110 6.33 8.17 14.26
C ASP A 110 7.48 8.32 13.26
N TYR A 111 7.28 7.79 12.05
CA TYR A 111 8.28 7.83 10.97
C TYR A 111 7.91 8.80 9.85
N PHE A 112 6.91 9.65 10.03
CA PHE A 112 6.56 10.68 9.05
C PHE A 112 7.67 11.74 8.91
N GLY A 113 7.75 12.37 7.74
CA GLY A 113 8.70 13.44 7.48
C GLY A 113 10.12 13.00 7.15
N LYS A 114 10.36 11.70 6.95
CA LYS A 114 11.68 11.13 6.63
C LYS A 114 11.80 10.63 5.18
N ASN A 115 10.85 11.02 4.33
CA ASN A 115 10.76 10.61 2.92
C ASN A 115 10.68 9.07 2.72
N LEU A 116 10.20 8.35 3.71
CA LEU A 116 10.10 6.90 3.67
C LEU A 116 8.97 6.42 2.78
N GLY A 117 7.90 7.22 2.62
CA GLY A 117 6.79 6.91 1.73
C GLY A 117 7.22 6.76 0.27
N GLY A 118 8.12 7.62 -0.19
CA GLY A 118 8.69 7.54 -1.54
C GLY A 118 9.56 6.30 -1.74
N TYR A 119 10.38 5.98 -0.77
CA TYR A 119 11.20 4.77 -0.77
C TYR A 119 10.33 3.51 -0.76
N LEU A 120 9.36 3.44 0.16
CA LEU A 120 8.46 2.28 0.28
C LEU A 120 7.66 2.06 -1.02
N LEU A 121 7.13 3.12 -1.61
CA LEU A 121 6.38 3.05 -2.87
C LEU A 121 7.27 2.60 -4.02
N SER A 122 8.49 3.12 -4.12
CA SER A 122 9.47 2.70 -5.13
C SER A 122 9.73 1.19 -5.03
N GLN A 123 9.91 0.67 -3.83
CA GLN A 123 10.13 -0.76 -3.61
C GLN A 123 8.89 -1.59 -3.90
N ALA A 124 7.70 -1.10 -3.56
CA ALA A 124 6.45 -1.78 -3.89
C ALA A 124 6.29 -1.96 -5.40
N ILE A 125 6.56 -0.91 -6.17
CA ILE A 125 6.50 -0.95 -7.64
C ILE A 125 7.57 -1.90 -8.20
N LYS A 126 8.80 -1.83 -7.69
CA LYS A 126 9.89 -2.75 -8.13
C LYS A 126 9.57 -4.20 -7.83
N LYS A 127 9.06 -4.50 -6.62
CA LYS A 127 8.64 -5.86 -6.24
C LYS A 127 7.50 -6.37 -7.11
N ALA A 128 6.54 -5.51 -7.42
CA ALA A 128 5.45 -5.88 -8.31
C ALA A 128 5.95 -6.27 -9.70
N PHE A 129 6.88 -5.52 -10.28
CA PHE A 129 7.43 -5.83 -11.61
C PHE A 129 8.40 -7.03 -11.62
N GLU A 130 8.73 -7.61 -10.48
CA GLU A 130 9.37 -8.94 -10.43
C GLU A 130 8.39 -10.06 -10.84
N LEU A 131 7.08 -9.78 -10.78
CA LEU A 131 6.03 -10.65 -11.31
C LEU A 131 5.89 -10.43 -12.82
N ASP A 132 5.31 -11.40 -13.50
CA ASP A 132 5.04 -11.31 -14.95
C ASP A 132 3.75 -10.49 -15.16
N ILE A 133 3.89 -9.17 -15.19
CA ILE A 133 2.77 -8.23 -15.23
C ILE A 133 3.00 -7.10 -16.23
N ASN A 134 1.91 -6.49 -16.68
CA ASN A 134 1.89 -5.35 -17.61
C ASN A 134 1.64 -4.01 -16.92
N ARG A 135 1.13 -4.02 -15.68
CA ARG A 135 0.91 -2.78 -14.93
C ARG A 135 0.84 -3.05 -13.43
N VAL A 136 1.20 -2.03 -12.66
CA VAL A 136 0.92 -1.91 -11.23
C VAL A 136 -0.11 -0.80 -11.05
N TRP A 137 -1.12 -1.03 -10.25
CA TRP A 137 -2.13 -0.02 -9.96
C TRP A 137 -2.49 0.03 -8.49
N LEU A 138 -3.07 1.14 -8.10
CA LEU A 138 -3.64 1.35 -6.77
C LEU A 138 -4.77 2.37 -6.85
N HIS A 139 -5.51 2.51 -5.77
CA HIS A 139 -6.41 3.64 -5.59
C HIS A 139 -6.14 4.34 -4.27
N THR A 140 -6.43 5.61 -4.25
CA THR A 140 -6.41 6.46 -3.07
C THR A 140 -7.70 7.26 -3.01
N CYS A 141 -8.01 7.84 -1.87
CA CYS A 141 -9.20 8.67 -1.73
C CYS A 141 -8.90 9.96 -0.97
N SER A 142 -9.87 10.86 -0.99
CA SER A 142 -9.75 12.17 -0.33
C SER A 142 -9.58 12.10 1.20
N LEU A 143 -9.80 10.94 1.81
CA LEU A 143 -9.58 10.71 3.24
C LEU A 143 -8.16 10.26 3.58
N ASP A 144 -7.36 9.89 2.59
CA ASP A 144 -5.98 9.46 2.80
C ASP A 144 -5.07 10.61 3.22
N HIS A 145 -3.84 10.28 3.59
CA HIS A 145 -2.85 11.30 3.96
C HIS A 145 -2.73 12.35 2.85
N LYS A 146 -2.64 13.62 3.25
CA LYS A 146 -2.56 14.77 2.31
C LYS A 146 -1.47 14.65 1.25
N ASN A 147 -0.38 13.92 1.55
CA ASN A 147 0.74 13.71 0.63
C ASN A 147 0.64 12.40 -0.18
N ALA A 148 -0.40 11.59 0.00
CA ALA A 148 -0.51 10.29 -0.67
C ALA A 148 -0.54 10.44 -2.19
N LEU A 149 -1.48 11.20 -2.72
CA LEU A 149 -1.60 11.43 -4.17
C LEU A 149 -0.32 12.02 -4.77
N LYS A 150 0.27 13.02 -4.09
CA LYS A 150 1.53 13.63 -4.51
C LYS A 150 2.65 12.61 -4.60
N ASN A 151 2.74 11.69 -3.63
CA ASN A 151 3.75 10.63 -3.64
C ASN A 151 3.59 9.72 -4.86
N TYR A 152 2.36 9.28 -5.14
CA TYR A 152 2.08 8.40 -6.29
C TYR A 152 2.44 9.07 -7.61
N LEU A 153 2.02 10.32 -7.82
CA LEU A 153 2.35 11.08 -9.01
C LEU A 153 3.85 11.33 -9.14
N SER A 154 4.53 11.66 -8.04
CA SER A 154 5.97 11.92 -8.03
C SER A 154 6.79 10.67 -8.33
N ARG A 155 6.27 9.48 -8.07
CA ARG A 155 6.94 8.21 -8.43
C ARG A 155 6.71 7.81 -9.88
N GLY A 156 5.90 8.53 -10.62
CA GLY A 156 5.65 8.27 -12.04
C GLY A 156 4.34 7.55 -12.34
N MET A 157 3.48 7.37 -11.35
CA MET A 157 2.13 6.84 -11.59
C MET A 157 1.24 7.90 -12.25
N THR A 158 0.32 7.44 -13.08
CA THR A 158 -0.65 8.30 -13.79
C THR A 158 -2.07 7.92 -13.42
N ILE A 159 -2.94 8.93 -13.37
CA ILE A 159 -4.36 8.73 -13.07
C ILE A 159 -5.05 8.13 -14.29
N PHE A 160 -5.79 7.03 -14.10
CA PHE A 160 -6.55 6.41 -15.20
C PHE A 160 -8.05 6.35 -14.93
N LYS A 161 -8.49 6.60 -13.70
CA LYS A 161 -9.92 6.60 -13.33
C LYS A 161 -10.14 7.44 -12.09
N SER A 162 -11.29 8.09 -12.02
CA SER A 162 -11.77 8.80 -10.83
C SER A 162 -13.25 8.51 -10.63
N GLU A 163 -13.67 8.39 -9.38
CA GLU A 163 -15.07 8.18 -9.02
C GLU A 163 -15.43 8.88 -7.73
N ILE A 164 -16.71 9.18 -7.57
CA ILE A 164 -17.26 9.79 -6.36
C ILE A 164 -18.03 8.72 -5.61
N LEU A 165 -17.64 8.50 -4.35
CA LEU A 165 -18.29 7.58 -3.44
C LEU A 165 -19.04 8.37 -2.36
N LYS A 166 -20.16 7.82 -1.89
CA LYS A 166 -20.87 8.34 -0.73
C LYS A 166 -20.62 7.40 0.45
N THR A 167 -20.13 7.94 1.56
CA THR A 167 -19.93 7.16 2.78
C THR A 167 -20.57 7.85 3.96
N LYS A 168 -20.98 7.05 4.96
CA LYS A 168 -21.37 7.60 6.25
C LYS A 168 -20.11 7.77 7.09
N ILE A 169 -19.85 8.98 7.50
CA ILE A 169 -18.83 9.28 8.51
C ILE A 169 -19.58 9.41 9.82
N ALA A 170 -19.26 8.51 10.73
CA ALA A 170 -19.84 8.52 12.07
C ALA A 170 -19.10 9.52 12.95
#